data_da739ee95cd1b6fe7eaef6ab1a27d974
#
_entry.id   da739ee95cd1b6fe7eaef6ab1a27d974
#
_cell.length_a   1.000
_cell.length_b   1.000
_cell.length_c   1.000
_cell.angle_alpha   90.00
_cell.angle_beta   90.00
_cell.angle_gamma   90.00
#
_symmetry.space_group_name_H-M   'P 1'
#
loop_
_entity.id
_entity.type
_entity.pdbx_description
1 polymer ?
#
loop_
_entity_poly.entity_id
_entity_poly.type
_entity_poly.pdbx_seq_one_letter_code
_entity_poly.pdbx_strand_id
1 'polypeptide(L)'
;MQLVGKKIYYGWLVLAAISGINFANAVTSIGMLTVFVLPMSEEFGWNRTQISGATSLGAILGAVAAPITGRVSDKAGTRVILSAGGILIVLAMVYLSLMQSLLGFYFAFGMARLSDQGFVQSVSPPAVARWFLRYRGRAMAALFFVTSTGGIVLPLMAQAIIQGWGWREAWAAMAVVMCIVGLLPVLIMIRRQPEDMRLQIDGVSSSELSESTSINGQFDEPLWSLSDALRTPTYWLVLAAVFTTGIAGTGIGLHMVPFLVEQGIGTTAAVGAVSFSFLASAVGSLWWGVLSEKFSPRLLLAAIYVIRAASVGLLLVSDTVVEAYAFALLRGFTEGGVAAVGAILLADYFGRTNLGAIYGMNRAVLVSGFAIGPIIAGAVYDINDSYTLAFGAFLALMLLGAALVTMAR
;
A
#
# COMPACT_ATOMS: atom_id res chain seq x y z
N MET A 1 -9.00 24.83 16.40
CA MET A 1 -7.57 25.05 16.70
C MET A 1 -7.09 26.16 15.76
N GLN A 2 -6.78 27.34 16.27
CA GLN A 2 -6.25 28.45 15.47
C GLN A 2 -4.72 28.40 15.57
N LEU A 3 -4.04 28.09 14.50
CA LEU A 3 -2.62 28.39 14.34
C LEU A 3 -2.52 29.56 13.35
N VAL A 4 -2.14 30.70 13.90
CA VAL A 4 -1.79 31.94 13.16
C VAL A 4 -2.78 32.29 12.04
N GLY A 5 -4.00 32.74 12.41
CA GLY A 5 -4.89 33.52 11.51
C GLY A 5 -5.64 32.78 10.39
N LYS A 6 -5.37 31.50 10.07
CA LYS A 6 -6.12 30.68 9.13
C LYS A 6 -6.70 29.44 9.78
N LYS A 7 -8.00 29.24 9.66
CA LYS A 7 -8.64 27.96 10.10
C LYS A 7 -8.07 26.82 9.26
N ILE A 8 -7.41 25.85 9.91
CA ILE A 8 -6.96 24.62 9.24
C ILE A 8 -8.20 23.87 8.78
N TYR A 9 -8.24 23.49 7.50
CA TYR A 9 -9.29 22.63 6.94
C TYR A 9 -9.30 21.27 7.66
N TYR A 10 -10.49 20.85 8.11
CA TYR A 10 -10.65 19.61 8.89
C TYR A 10 -10.18 18.34 8.15
N GLY A 11 -10.21 18.35 6.82
CA GLY A 11 -9.70 17.27 5.98
C GLY A 11 -8.24 16.89 6.29
N TRP A 12 -7.40 17.85 6.71
CA TRP A 12 -6.01 17.56 7.10
C TRP A 12 -5.92 16.77 8.42
N LEU A 13 -6.86 16.97 9.35
CA LEU A 13 -6.95 16.16 10.57
C LEU A 13 -7.41 14.73 10.26
N VAL A 14 -8.38 14.59 9.34
CA VAL A 14 -8.81 13.27 8.85
C VAL A 14 -7.65 12.56 8.15
N LEU A 15 -6.90 13.26 7.30
CA LEU A 15 -5.71 12.72 6.65
C LEU A 15 -4.67 12.27 7.68
N ALA A 16 -4.41 13.07 8.70
CA ALA A 16 -3.46 12.71 9.76
C ALA A 16 -3.89 11.44 10.51
N ALA A 17 -5.18 11.28 10.82
CA ALA A 17 -5.71 10.09 11.47
C ALA A 17 -5.62 8.84 10.56
N ILE A 18 -5.95 8.98 9.26
CA ILE A 18 -5.82 7.90 8.29
C ILE A 18 -4.34 7.54 8.06
N SER A 19 -3.46 8.53 7.99
CA SER A 19 -2.02 8.30 7.89
C SER A 19 -1.45 7.63 9.13
N GLY A 20 -1.94 8.00 10.31
CA GLY A 20 -1.55 7.39 11.58
C GLY A 20 -1.89 5.89 11.65
N ILE A 21 -3.10 5.50 11.24
CA ILE A 21 -3.44 4.07 11.22
C ILE A 21 -2.64 3.32 10.14
N ASN A 22 -2.34 3.93 8.99
CA ASN A 22 -1.50 3.30 7.96
C ASN A 22 -0.04 3.18 8.40
N PHE A 23 0.50 4.16 9.12
CA PHE A 23 1.81 4.05 9.77
C PHE A 23 1.85 2.88 10.75
N ALA A 24 0.93 2.86 11.70
CA ALA A 24 0.86 1.83 12.73
C ALA A 24 0.55 0.44 12.13
N ASN A 25 -0.19 0.38 11.02
CA ASN A 25 -0.52 -0.87 10.31
C ASN A 25 0.72 -1.59 9.73
N ALA A 26 1.87 -0.92 9.61
CA ALA A 26 3.12 -1.56 9.20
C ALA A 26 3.59 -2.67 10.18
N VAL A 27 3.03 -2.75 11.40
CA VAL A 27 3.22 -3.89 12.32
C VAL A 27 2.79 -5.24 11.74
N THR A 28 1.91 -5.23 10.75
CA THR A 28 1.43 -6.43 10.05
C THR A 28 2.28 -6.78 8.83
N SER A 29 3.26 -5.95 8.45
CA SER A 29 4.02 -6.11 7.21
C SER A 29 4.94 -7.35 7.24
N ILE A 30 5.32 -7.81 6.04
CA ILE A 30 6.31 -8.89 5.91
C ILE A 30 7.65 -8.43 6.50
N GLY A 31 8.06 -7.17 6.27
CA GLY A 31 9.28 -6.60 6.85
C GLY A 31 9.28 -6.62 8.38
N MET A 32 8.12 -6.39 9.01
CA MET A 32 7.97 -6.53 10.45
C MET A 32 8.13 -7.98 10.89
N LEU A 33 7.49 -8.92 10.20
CA LEU A 33 7.57 -10.34 10.54
C LEU A 33 9.01 -10.87 10.49
N THR A 34 9.84 -10.41 9.56
CA THR A 34 11.24 -10.90 9.43
C THR A 34 12.04 -10.72 10.72
N VAL A 35 11.74 -9.69 11.50
CA VAL A 35 12.42 -9.40 12.78
C VAL A 35 12.06 -10.44 13.85
N PHE A 36 10.85 -11.03 13.77
CA PHE A 36 10.36 -12.01 14.73
C PHE A 36 10.66 -13.48 14.35
N VAL A 37 11.03 -13.74 13.09
CA VAL A 37 11.25 -15.10 12.59
C VAL A 37 12.29 -15.85 13.44
N LEU A 38 13.45 -15.21 13.69
CA LEU A 38 14.55 -15.88 14.39
C LEU A 38 14.18 -16.23 15.84
N PRO A 39 13.75 -15.27 16.70
CA PRO A 39 13.41 -15.59 18.08
C PRO A 39 12.24 -16.59 18.21
N MET A 40 11.27 -16.57 17.29
CA MET A 40 10.18 -17.53 17.29
C MET A 40 10.64 -18.92 16.82
N SER A 41 11.54 -18.99 15.83
CA SER A 41 12.14 -20.26 15.40
C SER A 41 12.99 -20.90 16.51
N GLU A 42 13.74 -20.10 17.27
CA GLU A 42 14.56 -20.57 18.39
C GLU A 42 13.71 -21.12 19.55
N GLU A 43 12.59 -20.47 19.87
CA GLU A 43 11.75 -20.88 20.99
C GLU A 43 10.84 -22.09 20.67
N PHE A 44 10.24 -22.09 19.47
CA PHE A 44 9.22 -23.10 19.10
C PHE A 44 9.72 -24.17 18.13
N GLY A 45 10.92 -24.02 17.58
CA GLY A 45 11.43 -24.93 16.55
C GLY A 45 10.71 -24.82 15.20
N TRP A 46 9.94 -23.76 14.96
CA TRP A 46 9.22 -23.59 13.70
C TRP A 46 10.15 -23.22 12.55
N ASN A 47 9.91 -23.82 11.40
CA ASN A 47 10.66 -23.48 10.21
C ASN A 47 10.10 -22.21 9.54
N ARG A 48 10.93 -21.61 8.68
CA ARG A 48 10.58 -20.36 7.99
C ARG A 48 9.32 -20.47 7.13
N THR A 49 9.08 -21.63 6.52
CA THR A 49 7.90 -21.90 5.69
C THR A 49 6.61 -21.88 6.53
N GLN A 50 6.66 -22.47 7.73
CA GLN A 50 5.53 -22.43 8.66
C GLN A 50 5.20 -21.01 9.08
N ILE A 51 6.20 -20.19 9.41
CA ILE A 51 5.97 -18.77 9.79
C ILE A 51 5.45 -17.96 8.61
N SER A 52 6.03 -18.12 7.42
CA SER A 52 5.62 -17.37 6.23
C SER A 52 4.21 -17.73 5.73
N GLY A 53 3.76 -18.97 5.98
CA GLY A 53 2.43 -19.43 5.58
C GLY A 53 1.28 -18.59 6.15
N ALA A 54 1.43 -18.09 7.39
CA ALA A 54 0.43 -17.22 8.01
C ALA A 54 0.24 -15.90 7.23
N THR A 55 1.32 -15.38 6.65
CA THR A 55 1.29 -14.17 5.81
C THR A 55 0.44 -14.38 4.55
N SER A 56 0.64 -15.50 3.88
CA SER A 56 -0.08 -15.85 2.65
C SER A 56 -1.57 -16.07 2.91
N LEU A 57 -1.90 -16.80 3.97
CA LEU A 57 -3.30 -17.01 4.36
C LEU A 57 -4.02 -15.68 4.61
N GLY A 58 -3.43 -14.82 5.42
CA GLY A 58 -4.02 -13.52 5.73
C GLY A 58 -4.15 -12.61 4.52
N ALA A 59 -3.19 -12.64 3.58
CA ALA A 59 -3.28 -11.88 2.33
C ALA A 59 -4.45 -12.34 1.44
N ILE A 60 -4.65 -13.66 1.29
CA ILE A 60 -5.77 -14.23 0.53
C ILE A 60 -7.12 -13.82 1.16
N LEU A 61 -7.25 -13.97 2.48
CA LEU A 61 -8.46 -13.55 3.19
C LEU A 61 -8.72 -12.06 3.05
N GLY A 62 -7.67 -11.23 3.10
CA GLY A 62 -7.74 -9.79 2.89
C GLY A 62 -8.18 -9.41 1.49
N ALA A 63 -7.70 -10.11 0.46
CA ALA A 63 -8.11 -9.90 -0.92
C ALA A 63 -9.61 -10.15 -1.13
N VAL A 64 -10.15 -11.22 -0.51
CA VAL A 64 -11.58 -11.53 -0.54
C VAL A 64 -12.40 -10.47 0.24
N ALA A 65 -11.87 -10.00 1.37
CA ALA A 65 -12.56 -9.01 2.20
C ALA A 65 -12.58 -7.61 1.59
N ALA A 66 -11.55 -7.21 0.82
CA ALA A 66 -11.39 -5.84 0.34
C ALA A 66 -12.59 -5.27 -0.46
N PRO A 67 -13.22 -5.97 -1.41
CA PRO A 67 -14.40 -5.45 -2.10
C PRO A 67 -15.63 -5.29 -1.17
N ILE A 68 -15.72 -6.15 -0.15
CA ILE A 68 -16.84 -6.15 0.82
C ILE A 68 -16.67 -4.95 1.76
N THR A 69 -15.51 -4.80 2.36
CA THR A 69 -15.20 -3.69 3.28
C THR A 69 -15.24 -2.34 2.58
N GLY A 70 -14.81 -2.27 1.31
CA GLY A 70 -14.97 -1.09 0.47
C GLY A 70 -16.43 -0.67 0.33
N ARG A 71 -17.34 -1.61 -0.01
CA ARG A 71 -18.78 -1.34 -0.09
C ARG A 71 -19.39 -0.93 1.26
N VAL A 72 -18.97 -1.59 2.33
CA VAL A 72 -19.46 -1.24 3.68
C VAL A 72 -18.96 0.15 4.07
N SER A 73 -17.71 0.50 3.74
CA SER A 73 -17.16 1.83 3.95
C SER A 73 -17.93 2.92 3.20
N ASP A 74 -18.37 2.64 1.97
CA ASP A 74 -19.18 3.59 1.19
C ASP A 74 -20.54 3.85 1.85
N LYS A 75 -21.17 2.82 2.43
CA LYS A 75 -22.49 2.90 3.06
C LYS A 75 -22.45 3.35 4.52
N ALA A 76 -21.68 2.67 5.35
CA ALA A 76 -21.62 2.87 6.81
C ALA A 76 -20.58 3.89 7.26
N GLY A 77 -19.69 4.32 6.34
CA GLY A 77 -18.63 5.27 6.60
C GLY A 77 -17.30 4.64 6.95
N THR A 78 -16.23 5.33 6.57
CA THR A 78 -14.83 4.91 6.71
C THR A 78 -14.43 4.64 8.16
N ARG A 79 -14.96 5.45 9.11
CA ARG A 79 -14.65 5.33 10.53
C ARG A 79 -14.94 3.92 11.07
N VAL A 80 -16.09 3.34 10.69
CA VAL A 80 -16.50 2.00 11.16
C VAL A 80 -15.50 0.94 10.72
N ILE A 81 -15.14 0.94 9.45
CA ILE A 81 -14.23 -0.07 8.89
C ILE A 81 -12.80 0.09 9.43
N LEU A 82 -12.26 1.31 9.47
CA LEU A 82 -10.92 1.53 10.00
C LEU A 82 -10.84 1.25 11.51
N SER A 83 -11.90 1.56 12.27
CA SER A 83 -11.96 1.20 13.71
C SER A 83 -12.01 -0.31 13.91
N ALA A 84 -12.86 -1.01 13.15
CA ALA A 84 -12.92 -2.47 13.22
C ALA A 84 -11.57 -3.11 12.86
N GLY A 85 -10.95 -2.65 11.78
CA GLY A 85 -9.62 -3.10 11.38
C GLY A 85 -8.56 -2.81 12.44
N GLY A 86 -8.54 -1.59 12.99
CA GLY A 86 -7.62 -1.22 14.06
C GLY A 86 -7.79 -2.08 15.31
N ILE A 87 -9.02 -2.32 15.73
CA ILE A 87 -9.32 -3.21 16.88
C ILE A 87 -8.83 -4.63 16.62
N LEU A 88 -9.10 -5.18 15.43
CA LEU A 88 -8.65 -6.52 15.07
C LEU A 88 -7.11 -6.63 15.11
N ILE A 89 -6.39 -5.61 14.63
CA ILE A 89 -4.93 -5.60 14.69
C ILE A 89 -4.43 -5.51 16.13
N VAL A 90 -5.00 -4.61 16.96
CA VAL A 90 -4.63 -4.51 18.38
C VAL A 90 -4.82 -5.85 19.09
N LEU A 91 -5.99 -6.49 18.92
CA LEU A 91 -6.28 -7.79 19.53
C LEU A 91 -5.33 -8.86 19.02
N ALA A 92 -5.01 -8.87 17.72
CA ALA A 92 -4.05 -9.81 17.15
C ALA A 92 -2.65 -9.61 17.72
N MET A 93 -2.16 -8.36 17.88
CA MET A 93 -0.84 -8.08 18.46
C MET A 93 -0.78 -8.47 19.93
N VAL A 94 -1.84 -8.20 20.71
CA VAL A 94 -1.94 -8.66 22.11
C VAL A 94 -1.93 -10.19 22.18
N TYR A 95 -2.68 -10.87 21.32
CA TYR A 95 -2.66 -12.31 21.31
C TYR A 95 -1.30 -12.89 20.89
N LEU A 96 -0.63 -12.27 19.90
CA LEU A 96 0.72 -12.66 19.48
C LEU A 96 1.74 -12.56 20.64
N SER A 97 1.59 -11.58 21.53
CA SER A 97 2.47 -11.47 22.73
C SER A 97 2.26 -12.62 23.74
N LEU A 98 1.11 -13.29 23.69
CA LEU A 98 0.73 -14.36 24.64
C LEU A 98 0.74 -15.75 24.00
N MET A 99 0.93 -15.85 22.68
CA MET A 99 0.78 -17.12 21.96
C MET A 99 1.85 -18.15 22.33
N GLN A 100 1.46 -19.44 22.23
CA GLN A 100 2.33 -20.59 22.49
C GLN A 100 2.23 -21.69 21.43
N SER A 101 1.48 -21.47 20.35
CA SER A 101 1.25 -22.50 19.33
C SER A 101 1.27 -21.92 17.92
N LEU A 102 1.65 -22.77 16.96
CA LEU A 102 1.65 -22.43 15.54
C LEU A 102 0.24 -22.07 15.04
N LEU A 103 -0.78 -22.80 15.50
CA LEU A 103 -2.18 -22.50 15.14
C LEU A 103 -2.61 -21.13 15.67
N GLY A 104 -2.24 -20.80 16.90
CA GLY A 104 -2.47 -19.46 17.48
C GLY A 104 -1.78 -18.36 16.69
N PHE A 105 -0.54 -18.60 16.25
CA PHE A 105 0.17 -17.68 15.37
C PHE A 105 -0.56 -17.45 14.03
N TYR A 106 -0.98 -18.53 13.36
CA TYR A 106 -1.74 -18.44 12.10
C TYR A 106 -3.04 -17.68 12.27
N PHE A 107 -3.76 -17.92 13.35
CA PHE A 107 -5.00 -17.22 13.66
C PHE A 107 -4.73 -15.72 13.86
N ALA A 108 -3.83 -15.35 14.76
CA ALA A 108 -3.60 -13.96 15.11
C ALA A 108 -2.92 -13.17 13.97
N PHE A 109 -1.82 -13.68 13.42
CA PHE A 109 -1.13 -12.99 12.33
C PHE A 109 -1.96 -13.00 11.05
N GLY A 110 -2.68 -14.08 10.78
CA GLY A 110 -3.65 -14.14 9.67
C GLY A 110 -4.76 -13.10 9.81
N MET A 111 -5.32 -12.91 11.01
CA MET A 111 -6.31 -11.86 11.30
C MET A 111 -5.72 -10.46 11.14
N ALA A 112 -4.48 -10.23 11.59
CA ALA A 112 -3.80 -8.96 11.41
C ALA A 112 -3.60 -8.64 9.91
N ARG A 113 -3.15 -9.61 9.12
CA ARG A 113 -2.97 -9.48 7.66
C ARG A 113 -4.29 -9.33 6.91
N LEU A 114 -5.33 -10.06 7.30
CA LEU A 114 -6.69 -9.87 6.82
C LEU A 114 -7.13 -8.41 7.01
N SER A 115 -6.92 -7.88 8.23
CA SER A 115 -7.28 -6.50 8.53
C SER A 115 -6.46 -5.48 7.76
N ASP A 116 -5.14 -5.71 7.63
CA ASP A 116 -4.27 -4.88 6.79
C ASP A 116 -4.83 -4.77 5.36
N GLN A 117 -4.92 -5.89 4.66
CA GLN A 117 -5.25 -5.90 3.23
C GLN A 117 -6.71 -5.59 2.96
N GLY A 118 -7.60 -6.14 3.79
CA GLY A 118 -9.05 -6.06 3.59
C GLY A 118 -9.70 -4.81 4.18
N PHE A 119 -9.18 -4.24 5.28
CA PHE A 119 -9.81 -3.10 5.95
C PHE A 119 -9.01 -1.81 5.78
N VAL A 120 -7.74 -1.80 6.19
CA VAL A 120 -6.96 -0.55 6.22
C VAL A 120 -6.55 -0.12 4.83
N GLN A 121 -5.84 -0.98 4.10
CA GLN A 121 -5.30 -0.66 2.77
C GLN A 121 -6.38 -0.45 1.70
N SER A 122 -7.52 -1.14 1.83
CA SER A 122 -8.62 -1.03 0.86
C SER A 122 -9.47 0.23 1.03
N VAL A 123 -9.50 0.80 2.24
CA VAL A 123 -10.43 1.89 2.59
C VAL A 123 -9.74 3.24 2.75
N SER A 124 -8.44 3.26 3.11
CA SER A 124 -7.72 4.51 3.37
C SER A 124 -7.62 5.45 2.17
N PRO A 125 -7.18 5.03 0.96
CA PRO A 125 -7.11 5.94 -0.18
C PRO A 125 -8.48 6.48 -0.62
N PRO A 126 -9.56 5.68 -0.75
CA PRO A 126 -10.89 6.21 -1.01
C PRO A 126 -11.36 7.23 0.03
N ALA A 127 -11.05 6.98 1.31
CA ALA A 127 -11.39 7.91 2.37
C ALA A 127 -10.72 9.28 2.21
N VAL A 128 -9.43 9.30 1.88
CA VAL A 128 -8.69 10.54 1.60
C VAL A 128 -9.27 11.24 0.36
N ALA A 129 -9.58 10.50 -0.71
CA ALA A 129 -10.15 11.04 -1.94
C ALA A 129 -11.49 11.75 -1.74
N ARG A 130 -12.28 11.38 -0.70
CA ARG A 130 -13.55 12.06 -0.36
C ARG A 130 -13.37 13.46 0.22
N TRP A 131 -12.24 13.73 0.86
CA TRP A 131 -11.96 15.01 1.51
C TRP A 131 -11.23 15.99 0.61
N PHE A 132 -10.50 15.48 -0.41
CA PHE A 132 -9.63 16.28 -1.26
C PHE A 132 -9.96 16.06 -2.74
N LEU A 133 -10.15 17.16 -3.47
CA LEU A 133 -10.30 17.18 -4.92
C LEU A 133 -9.08 17.88 -5.56
N ARG A 134 -8.88 19.15 -5.28
CA ARG A 134 -7.75 19.96 -5.79
C ARG A 134 -6.41 19.50 -5.21
N TYR A 135 -6.40 19.18 -3.91
CA TYR A 135 -5.19 18.75 -3.19
C TYR A 135 -5.07 17.23 -3.06
N ARG A 136 -5.81 16.47 -3.88
CA ARG A 136 -5.82 14.99 -3.85
C ARG A 136 -4.42 14.40 -4.02
N GLY A 137 -3.61 14.96 -4.93
CA GLY A 137 -2.22 14.56 -5.16
C GLY A 137 -1.36 14.66 -3.91
N ARG A 138 -1.36 15.82 -3.25
CA ARG A 138 -0.60 16.06 -2.01
C ARG A 138 -1.11 15.22 -0.85
N ALA A 139 -2.42 15.04 -0.74
CA ALA A 139 -3.02 14.22 0.32
C ALA A 139 -2.64 12.74 0.18
N MET A 140 -2.70 12.18 -1.05
CA MET A 140 -2.23 10.82 -1.32
C MET A 140 -0.72 10.68 -1.14
N ALA A 141 0.06 11.67 -1.58
CA ALA A 141 1.50 11.72 -1.34
C ALA A 141 1.84 11.63 0.15
N ALA A 142 1.17 12.43 0.99
CA ALA A 142 1.38 12.41 2.44
C ALA A 142 0.95 11.07 3.07
N LEU A 143 -0.20 10.52 2.65
CA LEU A 143 -0.66 9.22 3.12
C LEU A 143 0.40 8.13 2.88
N PHE A 144 0.87 7.97 1.64
CA PHE A 144 1.80 6.90 1.30
C PHE A 144 3.21 7.14 1.82
N PHE A 145 3.64 8.41 1.93
CA PHE A 145 4.90 8.76 2.61
C PHE A 145 4.89 8.29 4.07
N VAL A 146 3.84 8.63 4.82
CA VAL A 146 3.71 8.23 6.22
C VAL A 146 3.57 6.72 6.37
N THR A 147 2.85 6.05 5.45
CA THR A 147 2.77 4.58 5.39
C THR A 147 4.15 3.94 5.22
N SER A 148 4.95 4.43 4.27
CA SER A 148 6.30 3.92 4.02
C SER A 148 7.23 4.16 5.22
N THR A 149 7.10 5.30 5.91
CA THR A 149 7.87 5.60 7.12
C THR A 149 7.57 4.59 8.23
N GLY A 150 6.31 4.14 8.37
CA GLY A 150 5.94 3.07 9.31
C GLY A 150 6.69 1.76 9.03
N GLY A 151 6.81 1.39 7.75
CA GLY A 151 7.56 0.20 7.33
C GLY A 151 9.07 0.26 7.61
N ILE A 152 9.62 1.43 7.81
CA ILE A 152 11.03 1.62 8.19
C ILE A 152 11.18 1.68 9.71
N VAL A 153 10.39 2.51 10.38
CA VAL A 153 10.57 2.83 11.80
C VAL A 153 10.14 1.67 12.72
N LEU A 154 8.99 1.03 12.42
CA LEU A 154 8.43 0.03 13.35
C LEU A 154 9.27 -1.26 13.44
N PRO A 155 9.82 -1.82 12.36
CA PRO A 155 10.73 -2.97 12.48
C PRO A 155 11.99 -2.65 13.27
N LEU A 156 12.57 -1.45 13.12
CA LEU A 156 13.73 -1.01 13.90
C LEU A 156 13.40 -0.89 15.39
N MET A 157 12.23 -0.31 15.71
CA MET A 157 11.74 -0.21 17.07
C MET A 157 11.48 -1.59 17.68
N ALA A 158 10.85 -2.50 16.94
CA ALA A 158 10.62 -3.87 17.38
C ALA A 158 11.93 -4.60 17.65
N GLN A 159 12.92 -4.48 16.76
CA GLN A 159 14.24 -5.10 16.93
C GLN A 159 14.93 -4.61 18.20
N ALA A 160 14.89 -3.31 18.49
CA ALA A 160 15.46 -2.75 19.71
C ALA A 160 14.77 -3.30 20.98
N ILE A 161 13.45 -3.46 20.94
CA ILE A 161 12.69 -4.04 22.06
C ILE A 161 13.01 -5.53 22.21
N ILE A 162 13.10 -6.30 21.13
CA ILE A 162 13.45 -7.71 21.16
C ILE A 162 14.81 -7.94 21.81
N GLN A 163 15.79 -7.11 21.48
CA GLN A 163 17.15 -7.22 22.07
C GLN A 163 17.18 -6.90 23.56
N GLY A 164 16.31 -6.03 24.06
CA GLY A 164 16.30 -5.63 25.48
C GLY A 164 15.35 -6.41 26.37
N TRP A 165 14.20 -6.76 25.85
CA TRP A 165 13.10 -7.33 26.67
C TRP A 165 12.49 -8.62 26.12
N GLY A 166 12.67 -8.92 24.82
CA GLY A 166 12.13 -10.10 24.19
C GLY A 166 11.06 -9.81 23.12
N TRP A 167 10.72 -10.84 22.37
CA TRP A 167 9.79 -10.72 21.22
C TRP A 167 8.32 -10.60 21.67
N ARG A 168 7.94 -11.14 22.81
CA ARG A 168 6.59 -11.01 23.36
C ARG A 168 6.28 -9.56 23.72
N GLU A 169 7.20 -8.92 24.40
CA GLU A 169 7.14 -7.51 24.80
C GLU A 169 7.14 -6.59 23.56
N ALA A 170 7.86 -6.98 22.52
CA ALA A 170 7.83 -6.26 21.25
C ALA A 170 6.43 -6.31 20.62
N TRP A 171 5.73 -7.45 20.58
CA TRP A 171 4.35 -7.52 20.11
C TRP A 171 3.40 -6.70 20.99
N ALA A 172 3.55 -6.75 22.30
CA ALA A 172 2.75 -5.92 23.21
C ALA A 172 2.98 -4.41 22.98
N ALA A 173 4.23 -3.99 22.80
CA ALA A 173 4.54 -2.61 22.44
C ALA A 173 3.95 -2.18 21.10
N MET A 174 3.95 -3.06 20.09
CA MET A 174 3.30 -2.81 18.79
C MET A 174 1.78 -2.68 18.93
N ALA A 175 1.14 -3.43 19.83
CA ALA A 175 -0.27 -3.25 20.16
C ALA A 175 -0.55 -1.85 20.72
N VAL A 176 0.31 -1.36 21.62
CA VAL A 176 0.21 0.00 22.18
C VAL A 176 0.37 1.06 21.08
N VAL A 177 1.37 0.93 20.21
CA VAL A 177 1.56 1.83 19.06
C VAL A 177 0.33 1.84 18.18
N MET A 178 -0.20 0.67 17.81
CA MET A 178 -1.41 0.56 16.98
C MET A 178 -2.62 1.19 17.66
N CYS A 179 -2.76 1.04 18.98
CA CYS A 179 -3.83 1.65 19.76
C CYS A 179 -3.72 3.19 19.76
N ILE A 180 -2.55 3.73 20.13
CA ILE A 180 -2.36 5.18 20.35
C ILE A 180 -2.26 5.94 19.02
N VAL A 181 -1.43 5.46 18.09
CA VAL A 181 -1.14 6.17 16.83
C VAL A 181 -2.18 5.83 15.76
N GLY A 182 -2.65 4.58 15.72
CA GLY A 182 -3.62 4.11 14.71
C GLY A 182 -5.06 4.30 15.15
N LEU A 183 -5.49 3.59 16.18
CA LEU A 183 -6.91 3.44 16.52
C LEU A 183 -7.52 4.70 17.16
N LEU A 184 -6.88 5.29 18.16
CA LEU A 184 -7.44 6.45 18.87
C LEU A 184 -7.71 7.65 17.96
N PRO A 185 -6.78 8.07 17.05
CA PRO A 185 -7.08 9.16 16.11
C PRO A 185 -8.23 8.82 15.16
N VAL A 186 -8.36 7.57 14.72
CA VAL A 186 -9.47 7.10 13.88
C VAL A 186 -10.80 7.27 14.60
N LEU A 187 -10.89 6.84 15.86
CA LEU A 187 -12.10 6.93 16.67
C LEU A 187 -12.53 8.38 16.94
N ILE A 188 -11.58 9.30 17.09
CA ILE A 188 -11.84 10.70 17.49
C ILE A 188 -12.06 11.59 16.27
N MET A 189 -11.16 11.50 15.26
CA MET A 189 -11.03 12.50 14.20
C MET A 189 -11.75 12.12 12.90
N ILE A 190 -11.95 10.82 12.61
CA ILE A 190 -12.53 10.45 11.31
C ILE A 190 -14.02 10.77 11.28
N ARG A 191 -14.41 11.47 10.21
CA ARG A 191 -15.80 11.70 9.78
C ARG A 191 -15.96 11.13 8.37
N ARG A 192 -17.18 10.83 7.97
CA ARG A 192 -17.45 10.15 6.70
C ARG A 192 -17.07 11.00 5.51
N GLN A 193 -17.51 12.25 5.50
CA GLN A 193 -17.32 13.18 4.39
C GLN A 193 -17.47 14.64 4.89
N PRO A 194 -16.91 15.63 4.17
CA PRO A 194 -17.00 17.04 4.59
C PRO A 194 -18.43 17.57 4.67
N GLU A 195 -19.32 17.11 3.80
CA GLU A 195 -20.72 17.52 3.73
C GLU A 195 -21.48 17.24 5.04
N ASP A 196 -21.17 16.13 5.73
CA ASP A 196 -21.78 15.79 7.03
C ASP A 196 -21.45 16.82 8.12
N MET A 197 -20.40 17.58 7.92
CA MET A 197 -19.96 18.68 8.82
C MET A 197 -20.32 20.07 8.26
N ARG A 198 -21.08 20.14 7.18
CA ARG A 198 -21.38 21.39 6.43
C ARG A 198 -20.12 22.11 5.96
N LEU A 199 -19.07 21.34 5.66
CA LEU A 199 -17.81 21.85 5.10
C LEU A 199 -17.80 21.62 3.58
N GLN A 200 -17.19 22.54 2.87
CA GLN A 200 -16.88 22.34 1.45
C GLN A 200 -15.62 21.47 1.28
N ILE A 201 -15.52 20.78 0.15
CA ILE A 201 -14.34 20.01 -0.22
C ILE A 201 -13.15 20.96 -0.31
N ASP A 202 -11.97 20.50 0.08
CA ASP A 202 -10.73 21.30 0.12
C ASP A 202 -10.79 22.55 1.01
N GLY A 203 -11.90 22.81 1.72
CA GLY A 203 -12.11 23.99 2.53
C GLY A 203 -12.31 25.29 1.73
N VAL A 204 -12.65 25.18 0.46
CA VAL A 204 -12.88 26.35 -0.43
C VAL A 204 -14.16 27.05 -0.05
N SER A 205 -14.18 28.39 -0.07
CA SER A 205 -15.39 29.18 0.21
C SER A 205 -16.41 29.10 -0.94
N SER A 206 -17.70 29.23 -0.60
CA SER A 206 -18.77 29.21 -1.60
C SER A 206 -18.62 30.28 -2.69
N SER A 207 -17.93 31.38 -2.41
CA SER A 207 -17.61 32.45 -3.35
C SER A 207 -16.55 32.06 -4.38
N GLU A 208 -15.51 31.34 -3.96
CA GLU A 208 -14.46 30.83 -4.85
C GLU A 208 -14.97 29.68 -5.74
N LEU A 209 -15.93 28.89 -5.27
CA LEU A 209 -16.65 27.90 -6.08
C LEU A 209 -17.49 28.56 -7.17
N SER A 210 -18.17 29.67 -6.88
CA SER A 210 -18.99 30.40 -7.86
C SER A 210 -18.15 30.99 -8.99
N GLU A 211 -16.95 31.50 -8.71
CA GLU A 211 -16.02 31.99 -9.74
C GLU A 211 -15.42 30.84 -10.58
N SER A 212 -15.07 29.72 -9.96
CA SER A 212 -14.55 28.56 -10.70
C SER A 212 -15.64 27.81 -11.49
N THR A 213 -16.88 27.83 -11.03
CA THR A 213 -18.03 27.23 -11.72
C THR A 213 -18.45 28.05 -12.95
N SER A 214 -18.26 29.37 -12.93
CA SER A 214 -18.52 30.23 -14.08
C SER A 214 -17.51 30.10 -15.22
N ILE A 215 -16.32 29.56 -14.93
CA ILE A 215 -15.23 29.38 -15.93
C ILE A 215 -15.19 27.94 -16.49
N ASN A 216 -15.64 26.90 -15.74
CA ASN A 216 -15.45 25.48 -16.13
C ASN A 216 -16.68 24.58 -16.03
N GLY A 217 -17.89 25.11 -16.02
CA GLY A 217 -19.09 24.26 -15.94
C GLY A 217 -19.18 23.46 -14.63
N GLN A 218 -20.38 23.02 -14.25
CA GLN A 218 -20.62 22.16 -13.10
C GLN A 218 -19.64 20.99 -13.09
N PHE A 219 -18.87 20.83 -11.99
CA PHE A 219 -18.15 19.58 -11.70
C PHE A 219 -19.20 18.50 -11.35
N ASP A 220 -19.85 17.95 -12.36
CA ASP A 220 -20.62 16.71 -12.22
C ASP A 220 -19.62 15.57 -12.03
N GLU A 221 -19.29 15.27 -10.77
CA GLU A 221 -18.50 14.07 -10.47
C GLU A 221 -19.28 12.85 -10.93
N PRO A 222 -18.69 11.96 -11.73
CA PRO A 222 -19.38 10.77 -12.21
C PRO A 222 -19.77 9.87 -11.03
N LEU A 223 -21.06 9.51 -10.97
CA LEU A 223 -21.63 8.63 -9.93
C LEU A 223 -21.60 7.18 -10.38
N TRP A 224 -20.42 6.58 -10.41
CA TRP A 224 -20.25 5.19 -10.81
C TRP A 224 -20.48 4.23 -9.62
N SER A 225 -21.28 3.18 -9.83
CA SER A 225 -21.28 2.00 -8.97
C SER A 225 -20.20 1.01 -9.42
N LEU A 226 -19.83 0.05 -8.54
CA LEU A 226 -18.90 -1.02 -8.96
C LEU A 226 -19.47 -1.84 -10.14
N SER A 227 -20.80 -2.06 -10.18
CA SER A 227 -21.43 -2.78 -11.29
C SER A 227 -21.31 -2.03 -12.62
N ASP A 228 -21.39 -0.70 -12.58
CA ASP A 228 -21.24 0.13 -13.78
C ASP A 228 -19.78 0.16 -14.22
N ALA A 229 -18.84 0.31 -13.28
CA ALA A 229 -17.41 0.25 -13.56
C ALA A 229 -17.01 -1.09 -14.22
N LEU A 230 -17.51 -2.23 -13.71
CA LEU A 230 -17.27 -3.57 -14.28
C LEU A 230 -17.82 -3.75 -15.69
N ARG A 231 -18.75 -2.92 -16.16
CA ARG A 231 -19.24 -2.93 -17.54
C ARG A 231 -18.38 -2.13 -18.51
N THR A 232 -17.42 -1.35 -17.99
CA THR A 232 -16.55 -0.51 -18.83
C THR A 232 -15.26 -1.23 -19.20
N PRO A 233 -14.82 -1.16 -20.47
CA PRO A 233 -13.50 -1.68 -20.88
C PRO A 233 -12.37 -0.99 -20.12
N THR A 234 -12.52 0.30 -19.84
CA THR A 234 -11.54 1.12 -19.11
C THR A 234 -11.18 0.51 -17.75
N TYR A 235 -12.18 0.07 -16.99
CA TYR A 235 -11.93 -0.53 -15.68
C TYR A 235 -11.17 -1.86 -15.77
N TRP A 236 -11.51 -2.71 -16.76
CA TRP A 236 -10.80 -3.96 -16.99
C TRP A 236 -9.36 -3.75 -17.45
N LEU A 237 -9.09 -2.72 -18.26
CA LEU A 237 -7.73 -2.34 -18.64
C LEU A 237 -6.90 -1.92 -17.42
N VAL A 238 -7.49 -1.12 -16.50
CA VAL A 238 -6.85 -0.73 -15.25
C VAL A 238 -6.61 -1.95 -14.36
N LEU A 239 -7.61 -2.83 -14.18
CA LEU A 239 -7.46 -4.06 -13.39
C LEU A 239 -6.36 -4.98 -13.96
N ALA A 240 -6.32 -5.15 -15.27
CA ALA A 240 -5.29 -5.96 -15.92
C ALA A 240 -3.89 -5.35 -15.72
N ALA A 241 -3.74 -4.03 -15.85
CA ALA A 241 -2.48 -3.35 -15.60
C ALA A 241 -2.03 -3.49 -14.14
N VAL A 242 -2.94 -3.38 -13.20
CA VAL A 242 -2.66 -3.56 -11.77
C VAL A 242 -2.26 -5.01 -11.46
N PHE A 243 -2.91 -5.98 -12.09
CA PHE A 243 -2.58 -7.40 -11.95
C PHE A 243 -1.17 -7.72 -12.44
N THR A 244 -0.79 -7.23 -13.64
CA THR A 244 0.57 -7.40 -14.18
C THR A 244 1.63 -6.79 -13.27
N THR A 245 1.34 -5.60 -12.72
CA THR A 245 2.21 -4.91 -11.76
C THR A 245 2.33 -5.68 -10.45
N GLY A 246 1.24 -6.27 -9.97
CA GLY A 246 1.23 -7.10 -8.77
C GLY A 246 2.13 -8.32 -8.92
N ILE A 247 1.99 -9.06 -10.02
CA ILE A 247 2.84 -10.22 -10.35
C ILE A 247 4.31 -9.83 -10.38
N ALA A 248 4.66 -8.85 -11.22
CA ALA A 248 6.05 -8.46 -11.43
C ALA A 248 6.68 -7.85 -10.16
N GLY A 249 5.93 -7.01 -9.43
CA GLY A 249 6.43 -6.32 -8.25
C GLY A 249 6.83 -7.24 -7.11
N THR A 250 6.01 -8.22 -6.78
CA THR A 250 6.28 -9.19 -5.71
C THR A 250 7.19 -10.32 -6.17
N GLY A 251 7.08 -10.75 -7.43
CA GLY A 251 8.00 -11.74 -8.01
C GLY A 251 9.45 -11.27 -7.95
N ILE A 252 9.72 -10.04 -8.38
CA ILE A 252 11.05 -9.44 -8.25
C ILE A 252 11.38 -9.17 -6.78
N GLY A 253 10.42 -8.62 -6.02
CA GLY A 253 10.65 -8.19 -4.65
C GLY A 253 11.14 -9.30 -3.71
N LEU A 254 10.62 -10.52 -3.84
CA LEU A 254 11.01 -11.66 -3.03
C LEU A 254 12.35 -12.27 -3.48
N HIS A 255 12.61 -12.29 -4.77
CA HIS A 255 13.78 -12.95 -5.35
C HIS A 255 14.94 -12.00 -5.68
N MET A 256 14.81 -10.70 -5.39
CA MET A 256 15.82 -9.68 -5.65
C MET A 256 17.13 -9.96 -4.89
N VAL A 257 17.06 -10.30 -3.60
CA VAL A 257 18.28 -10.54 -2.81
C VAL A 257 19.01 -11.80 -3.29
N PRO A 258 18.34 -12.97 -3.44
CA PRO A 258 18.98 -14.12 -4.05
C PRO A 258 19.63 -13.83 -5.40
N PHE A 259 18.92 -13.15 -6.30
CA PHE A 259 19.45 -12.80 -7.61
C PHE A 259 20.72 -11.95 -7.53
N LEU A 260 20.72 -10.87 -6.72
CA LEU A 260 21.90 -10.01 -6.56
C LEU A 260 23.10 -10.76 -5.96
N VAL A 261 22.85 -11.70 -5.04
CA VAL A 261 23.92 -12.55 -4.47
C VAL A 261 24.48 -13.49 -5.52
N GLU A 262 23.66 -14.06 -6.41
CA GLU A 262 24.12 -14.90 -7.54
C GLU A 262 24.97 -14.09 -8.53
N GLN A 263 24.70 -12.79 -8.70
CA GLN A 263 25.54 -11.88 -9.51
C GLN A 263 26.84 -11.46 -8.80
N GLY A 264 27.16 -12.03 -7.64
CA GLY A 264 28.38 -11.75 -6.89
C GLY A 264 28.32 -10.55 -5.94
N ILE A 265 27.16 -9.92 -5.78
CA ILE A 265 26.96 -8.80 -4.86
C ILE A 265 26.83 -9.34 -3.44
N GLY A 266 27.66 -8.85 -2.52
CA GLY A 266 27.64 -9.32 -1.13
C GLY A 266 26.25 -9.17 -0.49
N THR A 267 25.85 -10.16 0.33
CA THR A 267 24.51 -10.24 0.97
C THR A 267 24.14 -8.97 1.71
N THR A 268 25.08 -8.34 2.43
CA THR A 268 24.82 -7.09 3.17
C THR A 268 24.41 -5.95 2.22
N ALA A 269 25.09 -5.83 1.08
CA ALA A 269 24.77 -4.81 0.07
C ALA A 269 23.42 -5.10 -0.60
N ALA A 270 23.13 -6.36 -0.92
CA ALA A 270 21.85 -6.78 -1.50
C ALA A 270 20.67 -6.48 -0.56
N VAL A 271 20.80 -6.79 0.73
CA VAL A 271 19.78 -6.44 1.76
C VAL A 271 19.69 -4.93 1.95
N GLY A 272 20.82 -4.21 1.93
CA GLY A 272 20.87 -2.75 1.96
C GLY A 272 20.09 -2.11 0.81
N ALA A 273 20.17 -2.67 -0.40
CA ALA A 273 19.42 -2.21 -1.56
C ALA A 273 17.89 -2.34 -1.37
N VAL A 274 17.41 -3.39 -0.69
CA VAL A 274 15.99 -3.53 -0.33
C VAL A 274 15.55 -2.38 0.60
N SER A 275 16.31 -2.13 1.66
CA SER A 275 16.01 -1.04 2.60
C SER A 275 16.03 0.33 1.91
N PHE A 276 16.98 0.55 1.00
CA PHE A 276 17.08 1.76 0.20
C PHE A 276 15.87 1.94 -0.73
N SER A 277 15.31 0.85 -1.27
CA SER A 277 14.07 0.90 -2.06
C SER A 277 12.88 1.44 -1.26
N PHE A 278 12.75 1.10 0.02
CA PHE A 278 11.67 1.64 0.87
C PHE A 278 11.82 3.14 1.10
N LEU A 279 13.05 3.62 1.32
CA LEU A 279 13.33 5.05 1.44
C LEU A 279 13.00 5.78 0.13
N ALA A 280 13.43 5.23 -1.01
CA ALA A 280 13.12 5.76 -2.33
C ALA A 280 11.60 5.78 -2.59
N SER A 281 10.86 4.78 -2.09
CA SER A 281 9.40 4.71 -2.21
C SER A 281 8.69 5.82 -1.43
N ALA A 282 9.18 6.14 -0.24
CA ALA A 282 8.66 7.26 0.54
C ALA A 282 8.83 8.59 -0.22
N VAL A 283 10.03 8.85 -0.75
CA VAL A 283 10.31 10.05 -1.55
C VAL A 283 9.49 10.05 -2.85
N GLY A 284 9.43 8.90 -3.53
CA GLY A 284 8.67 8.73 -4.77
C GLY A 284 7.19 9.04 -4.61
N SER A 285 6.58 8.62 -3.49
CA SER A 285 5.15 8.90 -3.24
C SER A 285 4.86 10.40 -3.15
N LEU A 286 5.76 11.18 -2.54
CA LEU A 286 5.64 12.65 -2.48
C LEU A 286 5.79 13.27 -3.87
N TRP A 287 6.81 12.87 -4.62
CA TRP A 287 7.09 13.43 -5.93
C TRP A 287 5.97 13.17 -6.93
N TRP A 288 5.58 11.90 -7.10
CA TRP A 288 4.55 11.51 -8.06
C TRP A 288 3.16 12.01 -7.66
N GLY A 289 2.85 12.04 -6.36
CA GLY A 289 1.58 12.57 -5.88
C GLY A 289 1.43 14.06 -6.16
N VAL A 290 2.47 14.87 -5.94
CA VAL A 290 2.45 16.30 -6.28
C VAL A 290 2.41 16.50 -7.81
N LEU A 291 3.13 15.67 -8.56
CA LEU A 291 3.17 15.77 -10.03
C LEU A 291 1.80 15.46 -10.66
N SER A 292 1.01 14.58 -10.03
CA SER A 292 -0.35 14.24 -10.49
C SER A 292 -1.35 15.40 -10.41
N GLU A 293 -1.04 16.48 -9.67
CA GLU A 293 -1.85 17.69 -9.68
C GLU A 293 -1.67 18.53 -10.97
N LYS A 294 -0.60 18.27 -11.72
CA LYS A 294 -0.25 19.04 -12.94
C LYS A 294 -0.40 18.23 -14.22
N PHE A 295 -0.25 16.91 -14.13
CA PHE A 295 -0.24 16.01 -15.27
C PHE A 295 -1.32 14.95 -15.12
N SER A 296 -1.82 14.44 -16.25
CA SER A 296 -2.81 13.35 -16.25
C SER A 296 -2.31 12.13 -15.48
N PRO A 297 -3.02 11.64 -14.44
CA PRO A 297 -2.64 10.45 -13.67
C PRO A 297 -2.42 9.21 -14.54
N ARG A 298 -3.16 9.09 -15.64
CA ARG A 298 -3.00 8.03 -16.64
C ARG A 298 -1.61 8.02 -17.27
N LEU A 299 -1.16 9.17 -17.77
CA LEU A 299 0.14 9.27 -18.43
C LEU A 299 1.29 9.12 -17.41
N LEU A 300 1.11 9.64 -16.21
CA LEU A 300 2.08 9.45 -15.13
C LEU A 300 2.21 7.98 -14.74
N LEU A 301 1.09 7.27 -14.61
CA LEU A 301 1.11 5.85 -14.25
C LEU A 301 1.76 5.01 -15.35
N ALA A 302 1.49 5.32 -16.63
CA ALA A 302 2.16 4.69 -17.76
C ALA A 302 3.68 4.96 -17.75
N ALA A 303 4.11 6.20 -17.51
CA ALA A 303 5.53 6.56 -17.37
C ALA A 303 6.19 5.82 -16.20
N ILE A 304 5.51 5.73 -15.05
CA ILE A 304 5.96 4.96 -13.88
C ILE A 304 6.21 3.50 -14.27
N TYR A 305 5.30 2.87 -15.00
CA TYR A 305 5.44 1.47 -15.42
C TYR A 305 6.60 1.28 -16.42
N VAL A 306 6.82 2.22 -17.33
CA VAL A 306 7.98 2.19 -18.26
C VAL A 306 9.30 2.33 -17.48
N ILE A 307 9.39 3.29 -16.55
CA ILE A 307 10.59 3.46 -15.72
C ILE A 307 10.82 2.21 -14.87
N ARG A 308 9.76 1.60 -14.37
CA ARG A 308 9.82 0.36 -13.59
C ARG A 308 10.31 -0.81 -14.45
N ALA A 309 9.86 -0.93 -15.70
CA ALA A 309 10.39 -1.90 -16.65
C ALA A 309 11.87 -1.66 -16.95
N ALA A 310 12.27 -0.40 -17.17
CA ALA A 310 13.68 -0.05 -17.35
C ALA A 310 14.53 -0.40 -16.13
N SER A 311 14.02 -0.22 -14.90
CA SER A 311 14.71 -0.64 -13.69
C SER A 311 14.96 -2.15 -13.66
N VAL A 312 14.00 -2.97 -14.11
CA VAL A 312 14.19 -4.43 -14.22
C VAL A 312 15.26 -4.76 -15.28
N GLY A 313 15.28 -4.03 -16.39
CA GLY A 313 16.35 -4.16 -17.38
C GLY A 313 17.74 -3.86 -16.76
N LEU A 314 17.83 -2.84 -15.92
CA LEU A 314 19.06 -2.54 -15.18
C LEU A 314 19.40 -3.67 -14.19
N LEU A 315 18.42 -4.22 -13.47
CA LEU A 315 18.64 -5.35 -12.57
C LEU A 315 19.27 -6.55 -13.29
N LEU A 316 18.79 -6.88 -14.48
CA LEU A 316 19.25 -8.04 -15.26
C LEU A 316 20.72 -7.95 -15.70
N VAL A 317 21.29 -6.74 -15.77
CA VAL A 317 22.68 -6.49 -16.15
C VAL A 317 23.53 -6.02 -14.96
N SER A 318 22.97 -6.01 -13.75
CA SER A 318 23.65 -5.52 -12.55
C SER A 318 24.66 -6.54 -12.05
N ASP A 319 25.95 -6.20 -12.06
CA ASP A 319 27.04 -6.98 -11.47
C ASP A 319 27.80 -6.18 -10.39
N THR A 320 27.48 -4.90 -10.21
CA THR A 320 28.08 -4.02 -9.22
C THR A 320 27.09 -3.56 -8.14
N VAL A 321 27.62 -3.23 -6.96
CA VAL A 321 26.84 -2.66 -5.86
C VAL A 321 26.15 -1.36 -6.29
N VAL A 322 26.81 -0.53 -7.10
CA VAL A 322 26.28 0.76 -7.58
C VAL A 322 25.04 0.54 -8.44
N GLU A 323 25.06 -0.40 -9.35
CA GLU A 323 23.92 -0.75 -10.22
C GLU A 323 22.77 -1.35 -9.42
N ALA A 324 23.06 -2.20 -8.42
CA ALA A 324 22.04 -2.71 -7.52
C ALA A 324 21.33 -1.59 -6.75
N TYR A 325 22.05 -0.58 -6.29
CA TYR A 325 21.45 0.58 -5.62
C TYR A 325 20.75 1.52 -6.60
N ALA A 326 21.24 1.67 -7.84
CA ALA A 326 20.54 2.40 -8.89
C ALA A 326 19.20 1.73 -9.25
N PHE A 327 19.19 0.40 -9.40
CA PHE A 327 17.96 -0.38 -9.54
C PHE A 327 17.01 -0.15 -8.35
N ALA A 328 17.53 -0.27 -7.12
CA ALA A 328 16.75 -0.11 -5.90
C ALA A 328 16.12 1.28 -5.78
N LEU A 329 16.86 2.33 -6.20
CA LEU A 329 16.34 3.70 -6.28
C LEU A 329 15.16 3.80 -7.26
N LEU A 330 15.36 3.37 -8.50
CA LEU A 330 14.32 3.46 -9.54
C LEU A 330 13.10 2.63 -9.18
N ARG A 331 13.30 1.40 -8.70
CA ARG A 331 12.23 0.50 -8.26
C ARG A 331 11.43 1.13 -7.12
N GLY A 332 12.11 1.56 -6.06
CA GLY A 332 11.45 2.17 -4.91
C GLY A 332 10.72 3.44 -5.29
N PHE A 333 11.38 4.36 -5.99
CA PHE A 333 10.79 5.63 -6.43
C PHE A 333 9.51 5.44 -7.26
N THR A 334 9.48 4.43 -8.13
CA THR A 334 8.30 4.08 -8.92
C THR A 334 7.23 3.35 -8.10
N GLU A 335 7.61 2.54 -7.10
CA GLU A 335 6.65 1.86 -6.20
C GLU A 335 5.77 2.86 -5.46
N GLY A 336 6.38 3.93 -4.89
CA GLY A 336 5.63 5.02 -4.26
C GLY A 336 4.68 5.71 -5.22
N GLY A 337 5.08 5.85 -6.48
CA GLY A 337 4.26 6.42 -7.55
C GLY A 337 3.06 5.55 -7.92
N VAL A 338 3.25 4.23 -8.08
CA VAL A 338 2.14 3.30 -8.37
C VAL A 338 1.05 3.41 -7.32
N ALA A 339 1.41 3.45 -6.04
CA ALA A 339 0.45 3.54 -4.95
C ALA A 339 -0.33 4.86 -4.97
N ALA A 340 0.37 6.01 -5.07
CA ALA A 340 -0.23 7.33 -5.03
C ALA A 340 -1.06 7.63 -6.29
N VAL A 341 -0.44 7.49 -7.47
CA VAL A 341 -1.07 7.86 -8.75
C VAL A 341 -2.18 6.88 -9.13
N GLY A 342 -2.04 5.58 -8.81
CA GLY A 342 -3.08 4.59 -9.04
C GLY A 342 -4.37 4.87 -8.28
N ALA A 343 -4.26 5.29 -7.01
CA ALA A 343 -5.42 5.69 -6.22
C ALA A 343 -6.09 6.96 -6.77
N ILE A 344 -5.30 7.93 -7.23
CA ILE A 344 -5.79 9.17 -7.85
C ILE A 344 -6.51 8.86 -9.16
N LEU A 345 -5.93 8.02 -10.03
CA LEU A 345 -6.53 7.62 -11.31
C LEU A 345 -7.94 7.04 -11.14
N LEU A 346 -8.12 6.13 -10.18
CA LEU A 346 -9.43 5.53 -9.91
C LEU A 346 -10.44 6.56 -9.40
N ALA A 347 -10.01 7.49 -8.56
CA ALA A 347 -10.87 8.56 -8.04
C ALA A 347 -11.27 9.55 -9.14
N ASP A 348 -10.38 9.84 -10.10
CA ASP A 348 -10.65 10.75 -11.22
C ASP A 348 -11.58 10.11 -12.27
N TYR A 349 -11.46 8.79 -12.48
CA TYR A 349 -12.28 8.08 -13.48
C TYR A 349 -13.68 7.75 -12.99
N PHE A 350 -13.81 7.33 -11.72
CA PHE A 350 -15.05 6.77 -11.20
C PHE A 350 -15.72 7.60 -10.10
N GLY A 351 -15.17 8.79 -9.82
CA GLY A 351 -15.68 9.66 -8.77
C GLY A 351 -15.41 9.13 -7.36
N ARG A 352 -15.82 9.88 -6.34
CA ARG A 352 -15.50 9.61 -4.94
C ARG A 352 -16.59 8.87 -4.16
N THR A 353 -17.84 8.84 -4.67
CA THR A 353 -19.01 8.40 -3.91
C THR A 353 -18.98 6.90 -3.57
N ASN A 354 -18.73 6.04 -4.56
CA ASN A 354 -18.63 4.58 -4.40
C ASN A 354 -17.20 4.07 -4.59
N LEU A 355 -16.21 4.93 -4.39
CA LEU A 355 -14.80 4.62 -4.66
C LEU A 355 -14.29 3.48 -3.77
N GLY A 356 -14.84 3.27 -2.59
CA GLY A 356 -14.45 2.19 -1.70
C GLY A 356 -14.66 0.81 -2.31
N ALA A 357 -15.82 0.56 -2.93
CA ALA A 357 -16.11 -0.70 -3.60
C ALA A 357 -15.21 -0.93 -4.84
N ILE A 358 -15.00 0.12 -5.65
CA ILE A 358 -14.17 0.08 -6.87
C ILE A 358 -12.70 -0.15 -6.50
N TYR A 359 -12.18 0.60 -5.54
CA TYR A 359 -10.82 0.46 -5.07
C TYR A 359 -10.58 -0.88 -4.35
N GLY A 360 -11.57 -1.37 -3.60
CA GLY A 360 -11.53 -2.68 -2.96
C GLY A 360 -11.37 -3.84 -3.96
N MET A 361 -12.08 -3.79 -5.09
CA MET A 361 -11.89 -4.76 -6.18
C MET A 361 -10.51 -4.64 -6.83
N ASN A 362 -10.05 -3.40 -7.08
CA ASN A 362 -8.70 -3.14 -7.59
C ASN A 362 -7.65 -3.72 -6.63
N ARG A 363 -7.83 -3.56 -5.32
CA ARG A 363 -6.94 -4.12 -4.30
C ARG A 363 -6.95 -5.65 -4.29
N ALA A 364 -8.11 -6.29 -4.43
CA ALA A 364 -8.23 -7.74 -4.52
C ALA A 364 -7.44 -8.31 -5.70
N VAL A 365 -7.56 -7.66 -6.87
CA VAL A 365 -6.82 -8.05 -8.08
C VAL A 365 -5.31 -7.85 -7.90
N LEU A 366 -4.88 -6.74 -7.30
CA LEU A 366 -3.47 -6.49 -7.00
C LEU A 366 -2.88 -7.58 -6.09
N VAL A 367 -3.58 -7.92 -4.99
CA VAL A 367 -3.13 -8.93 -4.02
C VAL A 367 -3.13 -10.33 -4.63
N SER A 368 -4.03 -10.64 -5.55
CA SER A 368 -3.97 -11.88 -6.33
C SER A 368 -2.69 -11.97 -7.17
N GLY A 369 -2.28 -10.86 -7.78
CA GLY A 369 -0.98 -10.75 -8.46
C GLY A 369 0.20 -10.97 -7.51
N PHE A 370 0.11 -10.43 -6.28
CA PHE A 370 1.13 -10.62 -5.24
C PHE A 370 1.37 -12.09 -4.87
N ALA A 371 0.32 -12.89 -4.88
CA ALA A 371 0.42 -14.32 -4.58
C ALA A 371 1.08 -15.11 -5.73
N ILE A 372 0.82 -14.72 -6.97
CA ILE A 372 1.26 -15.46 -8.17
C ILE A 372 2.72 -15.16 -8.54
N GLY A 373 3.16 -13.91 -8.40
CA GLY A 373 4.47 -13.46 -8.85
C GLY A 373 5.65 -14.28 -8.31
N PRO A 374 5.77 -14.44 -6.98
CA PRO A 374 6.86 -15.23 -6.39
C PRO A 374 6.84 -16.71 -6.81
N ILE A 375 5.66 -17.29 -7.00
CA ILE A 375 5.50 -18.69 -7.46
C ILE A 375 6.08 -18.85 -8.87
N ILE A 376 5.75 -17.91 -9.78
CA ILE A 376 6.28 -17.93 -11.15
C ILE A 376 7.80 -17.79 -11.13
N ALA A 377 8.35 -16.84 -10.35
CA ALA A 377 9.79 -16.62 -10.27
C ALA A 377 10.52 -17.85 -9.72
N GLY A 378 10.00 -18.47 -8.66
CA GLY A 378 10.55 -19.69 -8.07
C GLY A 378 10.49 -20.87 -9.03
N ALA A 379 9.34 -21.14 -9.65
CA ALA A 379 9.17 -22.25 -10.59
C ALA A 379 10.08 -22.12 -11.82
N VAL A 380 10.25 -20.90 -12.35
CA VAL A 380 11.19 -20.66 -13.47
C VAL A 380 12.62 -20.89 -13.02
N TYR A 381 12.99 -20.50 -11.81
CA TYR A 381 14.30 -20.76 -11.24
C TYR A 381 14.58 -22.27 -11.09
N ASP A 382 13.63 -23.01 -10.51
CA ASP A 382 13.74 -24.46 -10.31
C ASP A 382 13.95 -25.24 -11.62
N ILE A 383 13.51 -24.69 -12.77
CA ILE A 383 13.63 -25.32 -14.08
C ILE A 383 14.92 -24.90 -14.80
N ASN A 384 15.35 -23.62 -14.64
CA ASN A 384 16.39 -23.02 -15.47
C ASN A 384 17.66 -22.68 -14.68
N ASP A 385 17.68 -22.90 -13.38
CA ASP A 385 18.75 -22.44 -12.43
C ASP A 385 19.10 -20.94 -12.60
N SER A 386 18.11 -20.13 -13.00
CA SER A 386 18.29 -18.70 -13.22
C SER A 386 16.98 -17.91 -13.15
N TYR A 387 17.02 -16.72 -12.58
CA TYR A 387 15.90 -15.78 -12.55
C TYR A 387 15.76 -14.94 -13.83
N THR A 388 16.74 -14.97 -14.73
CA THR A 388 16.81 -14.07 -15.90
C THR A 388 15.55 -14.15 -16.77
N LEU A 389 15.06 -15.36 -17.05
CA LEU A 389 13.83 -15.55 -17.85
C LEU A 389 12.58 -15.02 -17.13
N ALA A 390 12.46 -15.26 -15.82
CA ALA A 390 11.34 -14.76 -15.01
C ALA A 390 11.32 -13.23 -14.98
N PHE A 391 12.48 -12.61 -14.72
CA PHE A 391 12.57 -11.15 -14.64
C PHE A 391 12.40 -10.49 -16.01
N GLY A 392 12.87 -11.12 -17.08
CA GLY A 392 12.58 -10.70 -18.45
C GLY A 392 11.08 -10.73 -18.79
N ALA A 393 10.37 -11.79 -18.37
CA ALA A 393 8.92 -11.86 -18.49
C ALA A 393 8.22 -10.78 -17.64
N PHE A 394 8.69 -10.49 -16.44
CA PHE A 394 8.14 -9.43 -15.59
C PHE A 394 8.38 -8.03 -16.16
N LEU A 395 9.51 -7.79 -16.81
CA LEU A 395 9.75 -6.58 -17.58
C LEU A 395 8.69 -6.41 -18.69
N ALA A 396 8.46 -7.47 -19.47
CA ALA A 396 7.43 -7.45 -20.52
C ALA A 396 6.03 -7.21 -19.95
N LEU A 397 5.67 -7.81 -18.80
CA LEU A 397 4.40 -7.56 -18.10
C LEU A 397 4.26 -6.10 -17.64
N MET A 398 5.34 -5.44 -17.21
CA MET A 398 5.30 -4.02 -16.85
C MET A 398 5.08 -3.12 -18.06
N LEU A 399 5.71 -3.43 -19.21
CA LEU A 399 5.47 -2.71 -20.47
C LEU A 399 4.03 -2.93 -20.96
N LEU A 400 3.52 -4.15 -20.83
CA LEU A 400 2.11 -4.44 -21.12
C LEU A 400 1.19 -3.62 -20.21
N GLY A 401 1.48 -3.54 -18.91
CA GLY A 401 0.75 -2.70 -17.96
C GLY A 401 0.75 -1.22 -18.38
N ALA A 402 1.89 -0.68 -18.83
CA ALA A 402 1.98 0.66 -19.37
C ALA A 402 1.08 0.88 -20.59
N ALA A 403 1.10 -0.07 -21.53
CA ALA A 403 0.24 -0.03 -22.71
C ALA A 403 -1.25 -0.08 -22.33
N LEU A 404 -1.64 -0.99 -21.43
CA LEU A 404 -3.02 -1.11 -20.95
C LEU A 404 -3.53 0.18 -20.29
N VAL A 405 -2.71 0.82 -19.45
CA VAL A 405 -3.08 2.10 -18.82
C VAL A 405 -3.22 3.21 -19.86
N THR A 406 -2.37 3.27 -20.87
CA THR A 406 -2.50 4.29 -21.94
C THR A 406 -3.76 4.10 -22.79
N MET A 407 -4.25 2.88 -22.92
CA MET A 407 -5.49 2.55 -23.63
C MET A 407 -6.74 2.84 -22.79
N ALA A 408 -6.64 2.88 -21.46
CA ALA A 408 -7.74 3.17 -20.54
C ALA A 408 -8.13 4.67 -20.66
N ARG A 409 -9.23 4.92 -21.40
CA ARG A 409 -9.75 6.28 -21.65
C ARG A 409 -11.11 6.47 -21.02
#